data_e4f2d84062a1dc3909c439d303c776c7
#
_entry.id   e4f2d84062a1dc3909c439d303c776c7
#
_cell.length_a   1.000
_cell.length_b   1.000
_cell.length_c   1.000
_cell.angle_alpha   90.00
_cell.angle_beta   90.00
_cell.angle_gamma   90.00
#
_symmetry.space_group_name_H-M   'P 1'
#
loop_
_entity.id
_entity.type
_entity.pdbx_description
1 polymer ?
#
loop_
_entity_poly.entity_id
_entity_poly.type
_entity_poly.pdbx_seq_one_letter_code
_entity_poly.pdbx_strand_id
1 'polypeptide(L)'
;FEEVIFSKLVHLWGASFSKEAVFSDTIFEGYAEFSGAKFLDYAHFKNAQFLDKAFFGEAVFEDYSLFQLVRFMDGVVFNKTVFKGELDLRGSVFMAESLFTGVKIFKSDRESYRIIKHELLKSNNIIDALGFYQKEMICYWESLFNNSKWTVIKGNNLIHKVFKFLHIKFMTDFNEKAILFLNRYSNNYGLSWTQGIKFTVLFVGLPFFLLYNSLLADPYYKSIF
;
A
#
# COMPACT_ATOMS: atom_id res chain seq x y z
N PHE A 1 -28.07 -8.51 5.13
CA PHE A 1 -28.26 -7.68 6.35
C PHE A 1 -27.96 -6.21 6.04
N GLU A 2 -28.54 -5.68 4.98
CA GLU A 2 -28.40 -4.27 4.60
C GLU A 2 -29.31 -3.39 5.46
N GLU A 3 -28.80 -2.24 5.94
CA GLU A 3 -29.53 -1.29 6.80
C GLU A 3 -30.09 -1.90 8.10
N VAL A 4 -29.44 -2.90 8.67
CA VAL A 4 -29.87 -3.59 9.89
C VAL A 4 -29.14 -3.05 11.12
N ILE A 5 -29.84 -2.95 12.24
CA ILE A 5 -29.24 -2.66 13.56
C ILE A 5 -29.22 -3.94 14.39
N PHE A 6 -28.01 -4.38 14.74
CA PHE A 6 -27.79 -5.44 15.68
C PHE A 6 -27.53 -4.85 17.08
N SER A 7 -28.57 -4.81 17.92
CA SER A 7 -28.48 -4.21 19.26
C SER A 7 -27.74 -5.07 20.30
N LYS A 8 -27.36 -6.30 19.93
CA LYS A 8 -26.66 -7.24 20.82
C LYS A 8 -25.46 -7.86 20.08
N LEU A 9 -24.75 -8.70 20.81
CA LEU A 9 -23.66 -9.54 20.28
C LEU A 9 -24.10 -10.25 18.98
N VAL A 10 -23.30 -10.08 17.93
CA VAL A 10 -23.39 -10.87 16.69
C VAL A 10 -22.29 -11.91 16.72
N HIS A 11 -22.67 -13.18 16.80
CA HIS A 11 -21.70 -14.27 16.88
C HIS A 11 -21.71 -15.10 15.60
N LEU A 12 -20.71 -14.85 14.74
CA LEU A 12 -20.51 -15.52 13.44
C LEU A 12 -19.12 -16.18 13.38
N TRP A 13 -18.61 -16.62 14.54
CA TRP A 13 -17.34 -17.31 14.64
C TRP A 13 -17.33 -18.58 13.79
N GLY A 14 -16.33 -18.70 12.89
CA GLY A 14 -16.18 -19.83 12.00
C GLY A 14 -17.29 -20.00 10.96
N ALA A 15 -18.22 -19.04 10.84
CA ALA A 15 -19.30 -19.07 9.86
C ALA A 15 -18.75 -19.11 8.42
N SER A 16 -19.48 -19.77 7.50
CA SER A 16 -19.12 -19.81 6.09
C SER A 16 -20.21 -19.19 5.23
N PHE A 17 -19.86 -18.12 4.54
CA PHE A 17 -20.72 -17.44 3.57
C PHE A 17 -20.35 -17.90 2.16
N SER A 18 -21.17 -18.77 1.59
CA SER A 18 -20.90 -19.37 0.27
C SER A 18 -21.33 -18.47 -0.91
N LYS A 19 -22.04 -17.41 -0.63
CA LYS A 19 -22.46 -16.37 -1.56
C LYS A 19 -22.15 -15.01 -0.96
N GLU A 20 -22.44 -13.96 -1.71
CA GLU A 20 -22.27 -12.58 -1.29
C GLU A 20 -22.84 -12.33 0.11
N ALA A 21 -22.00 -11.76 0.98
CA ALA A 21 -22.36 -11.41 2.35
C ALA A 21 -22.47 -9.89 2.47
N VAL A 22 -23.70 -9.37 2.54
CA VAL A 22 -23.96 -7.93 2.56
C VAL A 22 -24.29 -7.46 3.98
N PHE A 23 -23.45 -6.57 4.49
CA PHE A 23 -23.58 -5.85 5.78
C PHE A 23 -23.42 -4.33 5.57
N SER A 24 -23.75 -3.84 4.36
CA SER A 24 -23.67 -2.42 4.06
C SER A 24 -24.66 -1.64 4.91
N ASP A 25 -24.24 -0.44 5.33
CA ASP A 25 -25.07 0.47 6.15
C ASP A 25 -25.58 -0.14 7.48
N THR A 26 -24.99 -1.25 7.91
CA THR A 26 -25.39 -2.00 9.12
C THR A 26 -24.71 -1.39 10.36
N ILE A 27 -25.45 -1.30 11.46
CA ILE A 27 -24.95 -0.85 12.77
C ILE A 27 -24.84 -2.06 13.70
N PHE A 28 -23.64 -2.31 14.20
CA PHE A 28 -23.37 -3.29 15.26
C PHE A 28 -23.18 -2.54 16.57
N GLU A 29 -24.22 -2.51 17.43
CA GLU A 29 -24.16 -1.85 18.74
C GLU A 29 -23.35 -2.64 19.76
N GLY A 30 -23.42 -3.98 19.71
CA GLY A 30 -22.63 -4.89 20.53
C GLY A 30 -21.45 -5.50 19.78
N TYR A 31 -20.73 -6.40 20.45
CA TYR A 31 -19.60 -7.12 19.84
C TYR A 31 -19.99 -7.82 18.54
N ALA A 32 -19.14 -7.68 17.52
CA ALA A 32 -19.32 -8.34 16.25
C ALA A 32 -18.16 -9.36 16.04
N GLU A 33 -18.48 -10.63 16.16
CA GLU A 33 -17.52 -11.74 16.15
C GLU A 33 -17.56 -12.48 14.82
N PHE A 34 -16.58 -12.22 13.97
CA PHE A 34 -16.35 -12.87 12.67
C PHE A 34 -15.05 -13.68 12.64
N SER A 35 -14.42 -13.95 13.79
CA SER A 35 -13.15 -14.67 13.81
C SER A 35 -13.28 -16.05 13.19
N GLY A 36 -12.29 -16.43 12.34
CA GLY A 36 -12.30 -17.67 11.60
C GLY A 36 -13.40 -17.79 10.54
N ALA A 37 -14.23 -16.77 10.34
CA ALA A 37 -15.29 -16.80 9.31
C ALA A 37 -14.67 -16.87 7.90
N LYS A 38 -15.40 -17.53 6.98
CA LYS A 38 -14.99 -17.67 5.57
C LYS A 38 -16.00 -16.98 4.68
N PHE A 39 -15.55 -16.00 3.93
CA PHE A 39 -16.32 -15.30 2.90
C PHE A 39 -15.83 -15.81 1.55
N LEU A 40 -16.62 -16.72 0.93
CA LEU A 40 -16.22 -17.39 -0.32
C LEU A 40 -16.56 -16.57 -1.58
N ASP A 41 -17.38 -15.55 -1.42
CA ASP A 41 -17.78 -14.58 -2.44
C ASP A 41 -17.63 -13.17 -1.85
N TYR A 42 -18.14 -12.15 -2.50
CA TYR A 42 -18.05 -10.75 -2.08
C TYR A 42 -18.53 -10.52 -0.65
N ALA A 43 -17.75 -9.76 0.11
CA ALA A 43 -18.09 -9.33 1.47
C ALA A 43 -18.23 -7.80 1.53
N HIS A 44 -19.44 -7.32 1.72
CA HIS A 44 -19.77 -5.90 1.70
C HIS A 44 -20.04 -5.38 3.11
N PHE A 45 -19.15 -4.54 3.61
CA PHE A 45 -19.27 -3.81 4.87
C PHE A 45 -19.30 -2.28 4.64
N LYS A 46 -19.59 -1.84 3.41
CA LYS A 46 -19.58 -0.41 3.10
C LYS A 46 -20.46 0.38 4.05
N ASN A 47 -19.91 1.47 4.61
CA ASN A 47 -20.57 2.35 5.56
C ASN A 47 -21.13 1.66 6.83
N ALA A 48 -20.66 0.45 7.15
CA ALA A 48 -21.03 -0.21 8.39
C ALA A 48 -20.40 0.51 9.59
N GLN A 49 -21.08 0.46 10.74
CA GLN A 49 -20.61 1.05 11.99
C GLN A 49 -20.51 -0.02 13.06
N PHE A 50 -19.33 -0.18 13.63
CA PHE A 50 -19.06 -1.03 14.77
C PHE A 50 -18.90 -0.12 16.00
N LEU A 51 -19.93 -0.05 16.84
CA LEU A 51 -19.93 0.80 18.03
C LEU A 51 -19.16 0.19 19.19
N ASP A 52 -19.07 -1.13 19.22
CA ASP A 52 -18.26 -1.92 20.12
C ASP A 52 -17.20 -2.72 19.35
N LYS A 53 -16.44 -3.59 20.01
CA LYS A 53 -15.32 -4.33 19.41
C LYS A 53 -15.75 -5.24 18.27
N ALA A 54 -14.96 -5.25 17.21
CA ALA A 54 -15.14 -6.11 16.05
C ALA A 54 -13.94 -7.08 15.90
N PHE A 55 -14.22 -8.35 15.71
CA PHE A 55 -13.21 -9.39 15.61
C PHE A 55 -13.29 -10.08 14.25
N PHE A 56 -12.23 -9.96 13.47
CA PHE A 56 -12.02 -10.63 12.18
C PHE A 56 -10.78 -11.54 12.22
N GLY A 57 -10.27 -11.85 13.41
CA GLY A 57 -9.06 -12.66 13.56
C GLY A 57 -9.17 -13.99 12.82
N GLU A 58 -8.15 -14.36 12.03
CA GLU A 58 -8.09 -15.60 11.25
C GLU A 58 -9.22 -15.77 10.21
N ALA A 59 -10.04 -14.73 9.97
CA ALA A 59 -11.05 -14.75 8.92
C ALA A 59 -10.39 -14.81 7.53
N VAL A 60 -11.08 -15.44 6.57
CA VAL A 60 -10.60 -15.58 5.20
C VAL A 60 -11.62 -14.99 4.23
N PHE A 61 -11.17 -14.04 3.44
CA PHE A 61 -11.91 -13.41 2.37
C PHE A 61 -11.34 -13.89 1.04
N GLU A 62 -12.08 -14.73 0.33
CA GLU A 62 -11.61 -15.33 -0.93
C GLU A 62 -11.70 -14.35 -2.09
N ASP A 63 -12.73 -13.47 -2.09
CA ASP A 63 -12.98 -12.49 -3.14
C ASP A 63 -12.98 -11.05 -2.58
N TYR A 64 -13.55 -10.11 -3.33
CA TYR A 64 -13.55 -8.68 -3.02
C TYR A 64 -14.17 -8.37 -1.65
N SER A 65 -13.46 -7.58 -0.88
CA SER A 65 -13.83 -7.22 0.49
C SER A 65 -13.97 -5.71 0.60
N LEU A 66 -15.20 -5.24 0.63
CA LEU A 66 -15.55 -3.82 0.60
C LEU A 66 -15.78 -3.29 2.02
N PHE A 67 -14.77 -2.63 2.57
CA PHE A 67 -14.81 -1.95 3.87
C PHE A 67 -14.78 -0.42 3.72
N GLN A 68 -15.25 0.12 2.61
CA GLN A 68 -15.27 1.58 2.40
C GLN A 68 -16.13 2.28 3.45
N LEU A 69 -15.65 3.41 3.97
CA LEU A 69 -16.38 4.28 4.91
C LEU A 69 -16.82 3.58 6.20
N VAL A 70 -16.23 2.44 6.53
CA VAL A 70 -16.54 1.75 7.80
C VAL A 70 -16.04 2.55 8.97
N ARG A 71 -16.81 2.58 10.06
CA ARG A 71 -16.42 3.22 11.31
C ARG A 71 -16.25 2.19 12.41
N PHE A 72 -15.01 2.03 12.89
CA PHE A 72 -14.70 1.25 14.07
C PHE A 72 -14.57 2.23 15.25
N MET A 73 -15.61 2.30 16.09
CA MET A 73 -15.67 3.24 17.21
C MET A 73 -14.90 2.73 18.43
N ASP A 74 -14.81 1.40 18.59
CA ASP A 74 -13.94 0.71 19.55
C ASP A 74 -12.92 -0.17 18.80
N GLY A 75 -12.18 -1.02 19.52
CA GLY A 75 -11.09 -1.83 18.98
C GLY A 75 -11.53 -2.79 17.88
N VAL A 76 -10.67 -2.98 16.89
CA VAL A 76 -10.88 -3.99 15.85
C VAL A 76 -9.66 -4.90 15.72
N VAL A 77 -9.92 -6.18 15.51
CA VAL A 77 -8.88 -7.21 15.42
C VAL A 77 -8.93 -7.87 14.05
N PHE A 78 -7.88 -7.66 13.25
CA PHE A 78 -7.63 -8.34 11.96
C PHE A 78 -6.42 -9.29 12.04
N ASN A 79 -6.06 -9.75 13.23
CA ASN A 79 -4.88 -10.59 13.39
C ASN A 79 -4.98 -11.87 12.57
N LYS A 80 -3.95 -12.14 11.74
CA LYS A 80 -3.86 -13.29 10.83
C LYS A 80 -5.00 -13.39 9.80
N THR A 81 -5.81 -12.35 9.63
CA THR A 81 -6.85 -12.30 8.59
C THR A 81 -6.19 -12.41 7.21
N VAL A 82 -6.84 -13.12 6.30
CA VAL A 82 -6.35 -13.33 4.94
C VAL A 82 -7.34 -12.77 3.93
N PHE A 83 -6.91 -11.74 3.20
CA PHE A 83 -7.64 -11.17 2.06
C PHE A 83 -6.99 -11.68 0.77
N LYS A 84 -7.57 -12.72 0.15
CA LYS A 84 -7.10 -13.28 -1.13
C LYS A 84 -7.54 -12.43 -2.31
N GLY A 85 -8.78 -11.93 -2.26
CA GLY A 85 -9.27 -10.94 -3.19
C GLY A 85 -8.77 -9.52 -2.89
N GLU A 86 -9.39 -8.54 -3.52
CA GLU A 86 -9.05 -7.12 -3.29
C GLU A 86 -9.71 -6.60 -2.03
N LEU A 87 -8.93 -5.97 -1.15
CA LEU A 87 -9.41 -5.26 0.03
C LEU A 87 -9.53 -3.76 -0.26
N ASP A 88 -10.67 -3.17 0.06
CA ASP A 88 -10.91 -1.74 -0.06
C ASP A 88 -11.32 -1.13 1.30
N LEU A 89 -10.41 -0.35 1.90
CA LEU A 89 -10.59 0.34 3.17
C LEU A 89 -10.76 1.86 3.01
N ARG A 90 -10.94 2.37 1.80
CA ARG A 90 -10.97 3.81 1.55
C ARG A 90 -12.00 4.52 2.40
N GLY A 91 -11.56 5.60 3.05
CA GLY A 91 -12.41 6.41 3.93
C GLY A 91 -12.81 5.74 5.24
N SER A 92 -12.30 4.55 5.57
CA SER A 92 -12.56 3.91 6.85
C SER A 92 -11.84 4.60 7.99
N VAL A 93 -12.46 4.61 9.16
CA VAL A 93 -12.00 5.31 10.37
C VAL A 93 -11.84 4.33 11.52
N PHE A 94 -10.70 4.40 12.19
CA PHE A 94 -10.33 3.59 13.35
C PHE A 94 -10.13 4.53 14.53
N MET A 95 -11.12 4.57 15.45
CA MET A 95 -11.14 5.51 16.58
C MET A 95 -10.33 4.98 17.78
N ALA A 96 -10.26 3.66 17.94
CA ALA A 96 -9.51 2.98 19.00
C ALA A 96 -8.41 2.09 18.42
N GLU A 97 -7.87 1.19 19.25
CA GLU A 97 -6.79 0.30 18.86
C GLU A 97 -7.20 -0.68 17.75
N SER A 98 -6.36 -0.78 16.73
CA SER A 98 -6.57 -1.64 15.58
C SER A 98 -5.40 -2.62 15.44
N LEU A 99 -5.69 -3.92 15.47
CA LEU A 99 -4.68 -4.97 15.44
C LEU A 99 -4.63 -5.64 14.06
N PHE A 100 -3.53 -5.44 13.35
CA PHE A 100 -3.28 -6.01 12.02
C PHE A 100 -2.10 -7.00 12.00
N THR A 101 -1.73 -7.58 13.14
CA THR A 101 -0.56 -8.48 13.24
C THR A 101 -0.74 -9.73 12.38
N GLY A 102 0.19 -9.98 11.47
CA GLY A 102 0.18 -11.15 10.60
C GLY A 102 -0.92 -11.15 9.53
N VAL A 103 -1.58 -10.02 9.29
CA VAL A 103 -2.57 -9.89 8.20
C VAL A 103 -1.91 -10.14 6.83
N LYS A 104 -2.60 -10.87 5.97
CA LYS A 104 -2.15 -11.15 4.60
C LYS A 104 -3.10 -10.50 3.60
N ILE A 105 -2.59 -9.57 2.79
CA ILE A 105 -3.36 -8.87 1.77
C ILE A 105 -2.64 -9.05 0.44
N PHE A 106 -3.31 -9.73 -0.51
CA PHE A 106 -2.74 -10.02 -1.82
C PHE A 106 -2.93 -8.86 -2.79
N LYS A 107 -4.05 -8.16 -2.70
CA LYS A 107 -4.34 -6.99 -3.54
C LYS A 107 -5.11 -5.94 -2.76
N SER A 108 -4.76 -4.67 -2.97
CA SER A 108 -5.49 -3.52 -2.43
C SER A 108 -5.07 -2.25 -3.16
N ASP A 109 -5.77 -1.15 -2.89
CA ASP A 109 -5.43 0.17 -3.40
C ASP A 109 -4.40 0.90 -2.50
N ARG A 110 -3.84 1.99 -3.03
CA ARG A 110 -2.83 2.78 -2.34
C ARG A 110 -3.31 3.34 -1.00
N GLU A 111 -4.56 3.82 -0.92
CA GLU A 111 -5.10 4.43 0.29
C GLU A 111 -5.31 3.40 1.38
N SER A 112 -5.83 2.23 1.04
CA SER A 112 -6.00 1.11 1.98
C SER A 112 -4.65 0.66 2.56
N TYR A 113 -3.60 0.54 1.75
CA TYR A 113 -2.26 0.24 2.27
C TYR A 113 -1.73 1.34 3.19
N ARG A 114 -2.01 2.61 2.89
CA ARG A 114 -1.63 3.75 3.75
C ARG A 114 -2.35 3.72 5.10
N ILE A 115 -3.64 3.39 5.10
CA ILE A 115 -4.45 3.25 6.32
C ILE A 115 -3.85 2.17 7.22
N ILE A 116 -3.61 0.96 6.69
CA ILE A 116 -3.06 -0.15 7.47
C ILE A 116 -1.66 0.19 8.00
N LYS A 117 -0.79 0.77 7.17
CA LYS A 117 0.52 1.25 7.60
C LYS A 117 0.40 2.21 8.79
N HIS A 118 -0.54 3.16 8.73
CA HIS A 118 -0.74 4.13 9.79
C HIS A 118 -1.20 3.47 11.10
N GLU A 119 -2.12 2.52 11.03
CA GLU A 119 -2.59 1.77 12.22
C GLU A 119 -1.47 0.91 12.83
N LEU A 120 -0.65 0.26 12.01
CA LEU A 120 0.54 -0.47 12.48
C LEU A 120 1.57 0.44 13.16
N LEU A 121 1.76 1.66 12.66
CA LEU A 121 2.64 2.64 13.30
C LEU A 121 2.09 3.12 14.65
N LYS A 122 0.76 3.31 14.79
CA LYS A 122 0.13 3.62 16.08
C LYS A 122 0.39 2.54 17.12
N SER A 123 0.39 1.26 16.72
CA SER A 123 0.68 0.12 17.60
C SER A 123 2.19 -0.19 17.73
N ASN A 124 3.09 0.70 17.29
CA ASN A 124 4.54 0.52 17.27
C ASN A 124 5.04 -0.72 16.48
N ASN A 125 4.22 -1.29 15.61
CA ASN A 125 4.63 -2.40 14.74
C ASN A 125 5.32 -1.89 13.47
N ILE A 126 6.53 -1.39 13.63
CA ILE A 126 7.31 -0.76 12.55
C ILE A 126 7.66 -1.76 11.44
N ILE A 127 7.94 -3.01 11.80
CA ILE A 127 8.38 -4.04 10.83
C ILE A 127 7.29 -4.32 9.80
N ASP A 128 6.07 -4.61 10.28
CA ASP A 128 4.94 -4.85 9.36
C ASP A 128 4.55 -3.57 8.60
N ALA A 129 4.62 -2.40 9.26
CA ALA A 129 4.33 -1.11 8.63
C ALA A 129 5.25 -0.82 7.43
N LEU A 130 6.54 -1.20 7.47
CA LEU A 130 7.46 -1.07 6.35
C LEU A 130 7.04 -1.92 5.14
N GLY A 131 6.50 -3.12 5.38
CA GLY A 131 5.95 -3.96 4.31
C GLY A 131 4.76 -3.30 3.59
N PHE A 132 3.88 -2.64 4.35
CA PHE A 132 2.75 -1.89 3.77
C PHE A 132 3.18 -0.58 3.11
N TYR A 133 4.21 0.08 3.64
CA TYR A 133 4.83 1.23 2.97
C TYR A 133 5.36 0.85 1.57
N GLN A 134 6.04 -0.29 1.45
CA GLN A 134 6.51 -0.78 0.15
C GLN A 134 5.34 -0.98 -0.83
N LYS A 135 4.25 -1.63 -0.40
CA LYS A 135 3.06 -1.85 -1.22
C LYS A 135 2.41 -0.53 -1.65
N GLU A 136 2.29 0.43 -0.73
CA GLU A 136 1.81 1.78 -1.02
C GLU A 136 2.65 2.46 -2.11
N MET A 137 3.99 2.37 -2.03
CA MET A 137 4.90 2.97 -3.00
C MET A 137 4.86 2.27 -4.36
N ILE A 138 4.63 0.96 -4.40
CA ILE A 138 4.42 0.23 -5.66
C ILE A 138 3.15 0.72 -6.35
N CYS A 139 2.02 0.84 -5.64
CA CYS A 139 0.78 1.38 -6.21
C CYS A 139 0.97 2.83 -6.70
N TYR A 140 1.73 3.65 -5.97
CA TYR A 140 2.05 5.01 -6.40
C TYR A 140 2.89 5.02 -7.68
N TRP A 141 3.92 4.19 -7.76
CA TRP A 141 4.72 4.03 -8.97
C TRP A 141 3.84 3.65 -10.18
N GLU A 142 2.98 2.64 -10.03
CA GLU A 142 2.08 2.20 -11.10
C GLU A 142 1.15 3.32 -11.55
N SER A 143 0.62 4.13 -10.63
CA SER A 143 -0.25 5.26 -10.96
C SER A 143 0.45 6.34 -11.79
N LEU A 144 1.75 6.58 -11.56
CA LEU A 144 2.54 7.56 -12.32
C LEU A 144 2.78 7.12 -13.78
N PHE A 145 2.82 5.80 -14.02
CA PHE A 145 3.03 5.28 -15.39
C PHE A 145 1.70 5.07 -16.13
N ASN A 146 0.64 4.61 -15.46
CA ASN A 146 -0.66 4.41 -16.09
C ASN A 146 -1.37 5.72 -16.45
N ASN A 147 -1.10 6.82 -15.73
CA ASN A 147 -1.66 8.15 -16.01
C ASN A 147 -0.91 8.92 -17.11
N SER A 148 0.18 8.39 -17.67
CA SER A 148 0.86 8.97 -18.82
C SER A 148 0.08 8.71 -20.12
N LYS A 149 -1.19 9.14 -20.21
CA LYS A 149 -1.87 9.29 -21.48
C LYS A 149 -1.16 10.39 -22.24
N TRP A 150 -0.33 10.01 -23.20
CA TRP A 150 0.20 10.89 -24.23
C TRP A 150 -0.99 11.44 -25.01
N THR A 151 -1.55 12.57 -24.61
CA THR A 151 -2.48 13.30 -25.45
C THR A 151 -1.65 13.94 -26.56
N VAL A 152 -1.70 13.32 -27.73
CA VAL A 152 -1.16 13.91 -28.96
C VAL A 152 -1.95 15.19 -29.25
N ILE A 153 -1.39 16.33 -28.90
CA ILE A 153 -1.95 17.62 -29.23
C ILE A 153 -1.57 17.91 -30.70
N LYS A 154 -2.54 17.75 -31.58
CA LYS A 154 -2.46 18.17 -32.98
C LYS A 154 -2.75 19.67 -33.07
N GLY A 155 -1.76 20.51 -33.43
CA GLY A 155 -2.00 21.95 -33.69
C GLY A 155 -0.73 22.78 -33.81
N ASN A 156 -0.62 23.51 -34.89
CA ASN A 156 0.49 24.40 -35.28
C ASN A 156 0.64 25.61 -34.35
N ASN A 157 1.88 26.04 -34.15
CA ASN A 157 2.37 27.20 -33.39
C ASN A 157 2.43 27.10 -31.86
N LEU A 158 2.45 25.92 -31.33
CA LEU A 158 2.52 25.66 -29.88
C LEU A 158 3.92 25.29 -29.36
N ILE A 159 4.92 25.19 -30.25
CA ILE A 159 6.22 24.61 -29.95
C ILE A 159 6.90 25.26 -28.73
N HIS A 160 6.85 26.56 -28.60
CA HIS A 160 7.52 27.28 -27.50
C HIS A 160 6.74 27.21 -26.17
N LYS A 161 5.39 27.23 -26.19
CA LYS A 161 4.55 27.03 -25.01
C LYS A 161 4.54 25.54 -24.57
N VAL A 162 4.56 24.65 -25.54
CA VAL A 162 4.63 23.20 -25.31
C VAL A 162 6.00 22.81 -24.76
N PHE A 163 7.11 23.34 -25.25
CA PHE A 163 8.44 23.11 -24.70
C PHE A 163 8.57 23.62 -23.26
N LYS A 164 8.05 24.82 -22.96
CA LYS A 164 8.07 25.36 -21.59
C LYS A 164 7.17 24.56 -20.64
N PHE A 165 5.99 24.16 -21.09
CA PHE A 165 5.05 23.32 -20.31
C PHE A 165 5.55 21.88 -20.15
N LEU A 166 6.10 21.28 -21.21
CA LEU A 166 6.72 19.97 -21.18
C LEU A 166 7.99 19.97 -20.31
N HIS A 167 8.81 21.01 -20.38
CA HIS A 167 10.04 21.09 -19.58
C HIS A 167 9.71 21.16 -18.08
N ILE A 168 8.75 21.97 -17.66
CA ILE A 168 8.37 22.08 -16.24
C ILE A 168 7.67 20.81 -15.77
N LYS A 169 6.68 20.29 -16.51
CA LYS A 169 5.96 19.06 -16.15
C LYS A 169 6.85 17.82 -16.27
N PHE A 170 7.73 17.75 -17.28
CA PHE A 170 8.70 16.67 -17.43
C PHE A 170 9.70 16.67 -16.28
N MET A 171 10.18 17.84 -15.84
CA MET A 171 11.14 17.92 -14.73
C MET A 171 10.52 17.53 -13.38
N THR A 172 9.27 17.94 -13.09
CA THR A 172 8.59 17.53 -11.84
C THR A 172 8.29 16.04 -11.84
N ASP A 173 7.64 15.53 -12.89
CA ASP A 173 7.32 14.10 -13.01
C ASP A 173 8.60 13.23 -13.10
N PHE A 174 9.68 13.75 -13.73
CA PHE A 174 10.97 13.05 -13.81
C PHE A 174 11.62 12.93 -12.44
N ASN A 175 11.64 13.98 -11.64
CA ASN A 175 12.23 13.96 -10.30
C ASN A 175 11.52 12.96 -9.40
N GLU A 176 10.18 12.95 -9.38
CA GLU A 176 9.41 11.99 -8.59
C GLU A 176 9.66 10.55 -9.05
N LYS A 177 9.62 10.30 -10.37
CA LYS A 177 9.92 9.00 -10.95
C LYS A 177 11.36 8.56 -10.67
N ALA A 178 12.31 9.48 -10.78
CA ALA A 178 13.71 9.19 -10.47
C ALA A 178 13.93 8.84 -8.99
N ILE A 179 13.32 9.59 -8.06
CA ILE A 179 13.40 9.31 -6.63
C ILE A 179 12.78 7.94 -6.30
N LEU A 180 11.60 7.64 -6.83
CA LEU A 180 10.96 6.33 -6.62
C LEU A 180 11.76 5.19 -7.25
N PHE A 181 12.31 5.40 -8.45
CA PHE A 181 13.20 4.44 -9.11
C PHE A 181 14.44 4.17 -8.24
N LEU A 182 15.11 5.22 -7.80
CA LEU A 182 16.29 5.08 -6.93
C LEU A 182 15.93 4.36 -5.62
N ASN A 183 14.84 4.71 -4.96
CA ASN A 183 14.37 4.04 -3.75
C ASN A 183 14.07 2.56 -3.99
N ARG A 184 13.42 2.23 -5.10
CA ARG A 184 13.12 0.84 -5.45
C ARG A 184 14.38 0.02 -5.71
N TYR A 185 15.31 0.54 -6.51
CA TYR A 185 16.48 -0.19 -6.96
C TYR A 185 17.66 -0.13 -5.99
N SER A 186 17.78 0.94 -5.18
CA SER A 186 18.86 1.04 -4.20
C SER A 186 18.63 0.16 -2.97
N ASN A 187 17.42 0.19 -2.38
CA ASN A 187 17.19 -0.48 -1.11
C ASN A 187 15.80 -1.10 -0.95
N ASN A 188 15.05 -1.24 -2.06
CA ASN A 188 13.69 -1.79 -2.05
C ASN A 188 12.77 -1.08 -1.03
N TYR A 189 12.73 0.25 -1.08
CA TYR A 189 11.98 1.10 -0.14
C TYR A 189 12.36 0.90 1.35
N GLY A 190 13.63 0.59 1.62
CA GLY A 190 14.15 0.39 2.98
C GLY A 190 14.11 -1.06 3.48
N LEU A 191 13.58 -1.99 2.69
CA LEU A 191 13.44 -3.40 3.10
C LEU A 191 14.67 -4.27 2.78
N SER A 192 15.64 -3.79 2.03
CA SER A 192 16.79 -4.58 1.62
C SER A 192 18.11 -3.81 1.71
N TRP A 193 18.82 -3.95 2.83
CA TRP A 193 20.16 -3.39 2.99
C TRP A 193 21.19 -4.03 2.04
N THR A 194 21.03 -5.34 1.72
CA THR A 194 21.90 -6.04 0.77
C THR A 194 21.77 -5.50 -0.65
N GLN A 195 20.58 -5.10 -1.05
CA GLN A 195 20.34 -4.43 -2.33
C GLN A 195 20.99 -3.05 -2.34
N GLY A 196 20.94 -2.32 -1.20
CA GLY A 196 21.64 -1.04 -1.03
C GLY A 196 23.14 -1.17 -1.23
N ILE A 197 23.78 -2.17 -0.63
CA ILE A 197 25.20 -2.46 -0.83
C ILE A 197 25.50 -2.77 -2.30
N LYS A 198 24.74 -3.67 -2.93
CA LYS A 198 24.94 -4.02 -4.36
C LYS A 198 24.82 -2.79 -5.26
N PHE A 199 23.81 -1.95 -5.01
CA PHE A 199 23.62 -0.70 -5.75
C PHE A 199 24.81 0.25 -5.57
N THR A 200 25.29 0.43 -4.36
CA THR A 200 26.45 1.31 -4.05
C THR A 200 27.72 0.77 -4.72
N VAL A 201 27.98 -0.52 -4.62
CA VAL A 201 29.15 -1.13 -5.26
C VAL A 201 29.09 -0.97 -6.78
N LEU A 202 27.92 -1.21 -7.39
CA LEU A 202 27.77 -1.15 -8.84
C LEU A 202 27.80 0.28 -9.40
N PHE A 203 27.10 1.22 -8.76
CA PHE A 203 26.90 2.57 -9.31
C PHE A 203 27.90 3.60 -8.79
N VAL A 204 28.56 3.34 -7.67
CA VAL A 204 29.59 4.23 -7.09
C VAL A 204 30.96 3.56 -7.13
N GLY A 205 31.07 2.36 -6.58
CA GLY A 205 32.35 1.66 -6.43
C GLY A 205 32.98 1.29 -7.76
N LEU A 206 32.22 0.69 -8.69
CA LEU A 206 32.74 0.27 -9.98
C LEU A 206 33.19 1.46 -10.86
N PRO A 207 32.39 2.53 -11.05
CA PRO A 207 32.83 3.72 -11.76
C PRO A 207 34.06 4.37 -11.13
N PHE A 208 34.10 4.47 -9.79
CA PHE A 208 35.26 5.00 -9.07
C PHE A 208 36.51 4.14 -9.33
N PHE A 209 36.39 2.81 -9.26
CA PHE A 209 37.48 1.88 -9.54
C PHE A 209 38.00 2.01 -10.97
N LEU A 210 37.10 2.12 -11.96
CA LEU A 210 37.48 2.31 -13.36
C LEU A 210 38.17 3.66 -13.57
N LEU A 211 37.66 4.73 -12.97
CA LEU A 211 38.29 6.05 -13.02
C LEU A 211 39.67 6.03 -12.38
N TYR A 212 39.80 5.43 -11.20
CA TYR A 212 41.07 5.28 -10.50
C TYR A 212 42.11 4.53 -11.33
N ASN A 213 41.73 3.39 -11.93
CA ASN A 213 42.63 2.67 -12.79
C ASN A 213 43.02 3.44 -14.07
N SER A 214 42.10 4.23 -14.63
CA SER A 214 42.40 5.06 -15.80
C SER A 214 43.40 6.18 -15.45
N LEU A 215 43.28 6.77 -14.26
CA LEU A 215 44.23 7.76 -13.76
C LEU A 215 45.63 7.16 -13.50
N LEU A 216 45.66 5.94 -12.92
CA LEU A 216 46.96 5.23 -12.73
C LEU A 216 47.62 4.81 -14.02
N ALA A 217 46.85 4.59 -15.10
CA ALA A 217 47.38 4.29 -16.42
C ALA A 217 47.95 5.50 -17.15
N ASP A 218 47.63 6.72 -16.74
CA ASP A 218 48.14 7.95 -17.30
C ASP A 218 49.63 8.12 -16.93
N PRO A 219 50.51 8.31 -17.88
CA PRO A 219 51.98 8.49 -17.63
C PRO A 219 52.27 9.67 -16.69
N TYR A 220 51.48 10.71 -16.71
CA TYR A 220 51.62 11.88 -15.86
C TYR A 220 51.44 11.55 -14.36
N TYR A 221 50.43 10.76 -14.02
CA TYR A 221 50.20 10.35 -12.63
C TYR A 221 51.15 9.23 -12.16
N LYS A 222 51.62 8.38 -13.10
CA LYS A 222 52.61 7.35 -12.78
C LYS A 222 53.96 7.88 -12.31
N SER A 223 54.25 9.16 -12.58
CA SER A 223 55.48 9.83 -12.12
C SER A 223 55.37 10.45 -10.73
N ILE A 224 54.19 10.47 -10.12
CA ILE A 224 53.91 11.09 -8.84
C ILE A 224 53.87 10.07 -7.68
N PHE A 225 53.61 8.81 -7.99
CA PHE A 225 53.59 7.68 -7.04
C PHE A 225 54.63 6.63 -7.42
#